data_66d3c07e69b5f10bab790457ea79ce7d
#
_entry.id   66d3c07e69b5f10bab790457ea79ce7d
#
_cell.length_a   1.000
_cell.length_b   1.000
_cell.length_c   1.000
_cell.angle_alpha   90.00
_cell.angle_beta   90.00
_cell.angle_gamma   90.00
#
_symmetry.space_group_name_H-M   'P 1'
#
loop_
_entity.id
_entity.type
_entity.pdbx_description
1 polymer ?
#
loop_
_entity_poly.entity_id
_entity_poly.type
_entity_poly.pdbx_seq_one_letter_code
_entity_poly.pdbx_strand_id
1 'polypeptide(L)'
;MTNRHSKISINIFLIKINRMKTKAFIMATLVCSSFVFMSCDDDDDKFTPESIVTKAFDTKYPDAQRVSWENEAGYVKAEFYTGSYEAEAWFDPQGNWMLTETDLPYKALPQTVKNSFEASLYAKWKIDDVDMLERPDAGTIYVLDVENGEQDADLHYTEGGILIKEVTDGNGDNEHRPSVTPSAIKELISEMYPGATILEIDTEAKGTEVDILHENIHKEVWLDTQNKWLYTEREICSSQVPDIVMTAFKASAYASYRIDDIHVIQKAEGLSYEFELEQGDRDITILFNEEGILVSPTH
;
A
#
# COMPACT_ATOMS: atom_id res chain seq x y z
N MET A 1 -39.09 -26.72 28.98
CA MET A 1 -37.67 -27.05 29.17
C MET A 1 -36.85 -26.11 28.30
N THR A 2 -36.35 -25.07 28.92
CA THR A 2 -35.66 -23.93 28.31
C THR A 2 -34.16 -24.21 28.31
N ASN A 3 -33.55 -24.26 27.15
CA ASN A 3 -32.10 -24.38 27.08
C ASN A 3 -31.53 -23.03 26.63
N ARG A 4 -30.93 -22.32 27.59
CA ARG A 4 -30.22 -21.06 27.44
C ARG A 4 -28.79 -21.39 27.04
N HIS A 5 -28.40 -21.10 25.81
CA HIS A 5 -26.98 -21.05 25.44
C HIS A 5 -26.42 -19.66 25.79
N SER A 6 -25.56 -19.68 26.79
CA SER A 6 -24.75 -18.58 27.23
C SER A 6 -23.70 -18.26 26.14
N LYS A 7 -23.77 -17.08 25.54
CA LYS A 7 -22.70 -16.51 24.74
C LYS A 7 -21.62 -15.96 25.70
N ILE A 8 -20.49 -16.61 25.73
CA ILE A 8 -19.31 -16.10 26.40
C ILE A 8 -18.68 -15.07 25.43
N SER A 9 -18.86 -13.80 25.72
CA SER A 9 -18.07 -12.72 25.09
C SER A 9 -16.66 -12.79 25.67
N ILE A 10 -15.71 -13.18 24.83
CA ILE A 10 -14.30 -13.03 25.16
C ILE A 10 -13.91 -11.60 24.78
N ASN A 11 -13.86 -10.72 25.77
CA ASN A 11 -13.24 -9.41 25.65
C ASN A 11 -11.72 -9.64 25.55
N ILE A 12 -11.20 -9.61 24.33
CA ILE A 12 -9.75 -9.49 24.12
C ILE A 12 -9.42 -8.02 24.31
N PHE A 13 -8.87 -7.72 25.49
CA PHE A 13 -8.27 -6.43 25.79
C PHE A 13 -6.94 -6.36 25.06
N LEU A 14 -6.95 -5.85 23.83
CA LEU A 14 -5.73 -5.53 23.09
C LEU A 14 -5.07 -4.32 23.76
N ILE A 15 -3.96 -4.58 24.41
CA ILE A 15 -3.07 -3.54 24.93
C ILE A 15 -2.44 -2.87 23.71
N LYS A 16 -2.96 -1.68 23.37
CA LYS A 16 -2.41 -0.79 22.36
C LYS A 16 -1.05 -0.31 22.87
N ILE A 17 0.05 -0.89 22.38
CA ILE A 17 1.39 -0.33 22.59
C ILE A 17 1.51 0.86 21.66
N ASN A 18 1.32 2.04 22.21
CA ASN A 18 1.55 3.30 21.53
C ASN A 18 3.06 3.40 21.22
N ARG A 19 3.43 3.12 19.99
CA ARG A 19 4.79 3.37 19.49
C ARG A 19 4.89 4.84 19.13
N MET A 20 5.09 5.69 20.15
CA MET A 20 5.55 7.05 19.89
C MET A 20 6.95 6.95 19.28
N LYS A 21 7.07 7.25 18.01
CA LYS A 21 8.35 7.55 17.35
C LYS A 21 8.87 8.86 17.99
N THR A 22 9.55 8.75 19.13
CA THR A 22 10.22 9.88 19.77
C THR A 22 11.47 10.19 18.94
N LYS A 23 11.38 11.14 18.03
CA LYS A 23 12.55 11.78 17.43
C LYS A 23 13.24 12.58 18.53
N ALA A 24 14.22 11.96 19.23
CA ALA A 24 15.01 12.61 20.24
C ALA A 24 16.02 13.55 19.57
N PHE A 25 15.72 14.83 19.59
CA PHE A 25 16.68 15.89 19.25
C PHE A 25 17.73 15.96 20.37
N ILE A 26 18.91 15.33 20.18
CA ILE A 26 20.04 15.49 21.11
C ILE A 26 20.85 16.70 20.66
N MET A 27 20.63 17.82 21.34
CA MET A 27 21.48 19.00 21.26
C MET A 27 22.71 18.75 22.17
N ALA A 28 23.83 18.39 21.56
CA ALA A 28 25.07 18.15 22.29
C ALA A 28 25.75 19.49 22.64
N THR A 29 25.66 19.89 23.90
CA THR A 29 26.54 20.90 24.49
C THR A 29 27.88 20.27 24.86
N LEU A 30 28.94 20.80 24.23
CA LEU A 30 30.33 20.44 24.45
C LEU A 30 30.79 20.90 25.85
N VAL A 31 31.10 19.98 26.75
CA VAL A 31 31.90 20.26 27.95
C VAL A 31 33.06 19.29 27.97
N CYS A 32 34.26 19.86 27.73
CA CYS A 32 35.52 19.13 27.92
C CYS A 32 35.75 18.88 29.40
N SER A 33 35.87 17.60 29.78
CA SER A 33 36.71 17.21 30.92
C SER A 33 37.24 15.80 30.73
N SER A 34 38.55 15.75 30.73
CA SER A 34 39.38 14.55 30.61
C SER A 34 39.19 13.61 31.78
N PHE A 35 38.70 12.41 31.53
CA PHE A 35 38.98 11.27 32.39
C PHE A 35 39.26 10.05 31.54
N VAL A 36 40.48 9.56 31.65
CA VAL A 36 40.89 8.23 31.22
C VAL A 36 40.19 7.22 32.11
N PHE A 37 39.53 6.21 31.57
CA PHE A 37 39.64 4.82 32.05
C PHE A 37 38.66 3.88 31.36
N MET A 38 39.28 2.84 30.86
CA MET A 38 38.80 1.46 30.69
C MET A 38 37.64 1.22 29.75
N SER A 39 38.06 0.71 28.64
CA SER A 39 37.47 -0.36 27.82
C SER A 39 36.42 -1.17 28.59
N CYS A 40 35.18 -0.96 28.23
CA CYS A 40 34.25 -2.06 28.00
C CYS A 40 34.02 -2.05 26.50
N ASP A 41 34.43 -3.09 25.82
CA ASP A 41 34.01 -3.44 24.50
C ASP A 41 32.51 -3.74 24.56
N ASP A 42 31.68 -2.73 24.36
CA ASP A 42 30.41 -2.90 23.73
C ASP A 42 30.72 -2.80 22.21
N ASP A 43 31.12 -3.95 21.66
CA ASP A 43 31.07 -4.18 20.23
C ASP A 43 29.59 -4.11 19.82
N ASP A 44 29.08 -2.90 19.61
CA ASP A 44 28.00 -2.67 18.68
C ASP A 44 28.56 -3.12 17.30
N ASP A 45 28.37 -4.39 16.98
CA ASP A 45 28.73 -4.98 15.69
C ASP A 45 27.93 -4.22 14.60
N LYS A 46 28.49 -3.06 14.18
CA LYS A 46 27.90 -2.30 13.08
C LYS A 46 27.92 -3.19 11.85
N PHE A 47 26.75 -3.52 11.38
CA PHE A 47 26.61 -4.29 10.15
C PHE A 47 27.40 -3.61 9.03
N THR A 48 28.23 -4.38 8.35
CA THR A 48 29.00 -3.91 7.19
C THR A 48 28.57 -4.74 5.98
N PRO A 49 27.94 -4.11 4.99
CA PRO A 49 27.48 -4.82 3.80
C PRO A 49 28.64 -5.31 2.93
N GLU A 50 28.37 -6.31 2.11
CA GLU A 50 29.31 -6.77 1.09
C GLU A 50 29.63 -5.66 0.09
N SER A 51 30.85 -5.69 -0.48
CA SER A 51 31.32 -4.64 -1.40
C SER A 51 30.48 -4.51 -2.68
N ILE A 52 29.77 -5.55 -3.07
CA ILE A 52 28.87 -5.51 -4.23
C ILE A 52 27.66 -4.61 -3.95
N VAL A 53 27.11 -4.67 -2.73
CA VAL A 53 25.97 -3.85 -2.31
C VAL A 53 26.39 -2.38 -2.16
N THR A 54 27.52 -2.11 -1.46
CA THR A 54 27.99 -0.73 -1.29
C THR A 54 28.28 -0.06 -2.64
N LYS A 55 28.87 -0.80 -3.58
CA LYS A 55 29.13 -0.29 -4.93
C LYS A 55 27.83 0.00 -5.71
N ALA A 56 26.83 -0.85 -5.58
CA ALA A 56 25.52 -0.64 -6.19
C ALA A 56 24.85 0.62 -5.63
N PHE A 57 24.89 0.76 -4.29
CA PHE A 57 24.40 1.92 -3.59
C PHE A 57 25.11 3.21 -4.03
N ASP A 58 26.44 3.25 -3.98
CA ASP A 58 27.23 4.43 -4.37
C ASP A 58 26.97 4.84 -5.84
N THR A 59 26.68 3.85 -6.69
CA THR A 59 26.36 4.11 -8.11
C THR A 59 24.97 4.76 -8.24
N LYS A 60 24.01 4.33 -7.45
CA LYS A 60 22.64 4.84 -7.49
C LYS A 60 22.48 6.16 -6.74
N TYR A 61 23.19 6.31 -5.62
CA TYR A 61 23.11 7.48 -4.73
C TYR A 61 24.46 8.13 -4.48
N PRO A 62 25.08 8.70 -5.51
CA PRO A 62 26.45 9.24 -5.41
C PRO A 62 26.58 10.43 -4.44
N ASP A 63 25.47 11.11 -4.15
CA ASP A 63 25.43 12.27 -3.26
C ASP A 63 24.87 11.94 -1.87
N ALA A 64 24.68 10.64 -1.54
CA ALA A 64 24.15 10.20 -0.26
C ALA A 64 25.05 10.66 0.90
N GLN A 65 24.44 11.06 1.99
CA GLN A 65 25.11 11.53 3.20
C GLN A 65 24.65 10.73 4.43
N ARG A 66 25.53 10.57 5.42
CA ARG A 66 25.23 9.94 6.72
C ARG A 66 24.70 8.51 6.59
N VAL A 67 25.29 7.74 5.69
CA VAL A 67 24.85 6.37 5.40
C VAL A 67 25.06 5.48 6.61
N SER A 68 24.03 4.79 7.04
CA SER A 68 24.05 3.66 7.97
C SER A 68 23.48 2.40 7.30
N TRP A 69 23.84 1.25 7.82
CA TRP A 69 23.53 -0.02 7.20
C TRP A 69 22.98 -0.99 8.21
N GLU A 70 21.99 -1.77 7.82
CA GLU A 70 21.48 -2.89 8.59
C GLU A 70 21.09 -4.08 7.69
N ASN A 71 20.92 -5.24 8.31
CA ASN A 71 20.37 -6.41 7.63
C ASN A 71 18.96 -6.64 8.19
N GLU A 72 17.97 -6.57 7.32
CA GLU A 72 16.58 -6.75 7.69
C GLU A 72 15.89 -7.70 6.73
N ALA A 73 15.24 -8.74 7.28
CA ALA A 73 14.45 -9.72 6.53
C ALA A 73 15.20 -10.38 5.34
N GLY A 74 16.56 -10.44 5.42
CA GLY A 74 17.40 -11.01 4.35
C GLY A 74 17.81 -10.03 3.27
N TYR A 75 17.44 -8.77 3.42
CA TYR A 75 17.90 -7.65 2.60
C TYR A 75 18.96 -6.82 3.33
N VAL A 76 19.69 -6.04 2.58
CA VAL A 76 20.61 -5.02 3.09
C VAL A 76 19.94 -3.67 2.92
N LYS A 77 19.64 -3.01 4.04
CA LYS A 77 19.02 -1.69 4.07
C LYS A 77 20.07 -0.63 4.34
N ALA A 78 20.06 0.45 3.56
CA ALA A 78 20.82 1.66 3.77
C ALA A 78 19.86 2.79 4.19
N GLU A 79 20.11 3.40 5.34
CA GLU A 79 19.49 4.65 5.74
C GLU A 79 20.44 5.79 5.42
N PHE A 80 19.96 6.84 4.77
CA PHE A 80 20.81 7.94 4.32
C PHE A 80 20.01 9.22 4.10
N TYR A 81 20.72 10.31 3.83
CA TYR A 81 20.10 11.56 3.39
C TYR A 81 20.41 11.81 1.91
N THR A 82 19.36 12.13 1.15
CA THR A 82 19.45 12.65 -0.21
C THR A 82 19.01 14.11 -0.22
N GLY A 83 19.96 15.03 -0.37
CA GLY A 83 19.67 16.45 -0.15
C GLY A 83 19.24 16.75 1.27
N SER A 84 17.96 17.13 1.47
CA SER A 84 17.36 17.40 2.79
C SER A 84 16.38 16.33 3.25
N TYR A 85 16.18 15.28 2.45
CA TYR A 85 15.23 14.21 2.73
C TYR A 85 15.95 12.99 3.31
N GLU A 86 15.31 12.36 4.27
CA GLU A 86 15.69 11.04 4.76
C GLU A 86 15.21 10.00 3.76
N ALA A 87 16.02 8.96 3.56
CA ALA A 87 15.68 7.89 2.63
C ALA A 87 16.21 6.55 3.11
N GLU A 88 15.50 5.49 2.79
CA GLU A 88 15.87 4.11 2.99
C GLU A 88 15.96 3.40 1.63
N ALA A 89 17.06 2.73 1.38
CA ALA A 89 17.22 1.94 0.15
C ALA A 89 17.55 0.49 0.48
N TRP A 90 16.81 -0.41 -0.14
CA TRP A 90 16.89 -1.84 0.08
C TRP A 90 17.56 -2.53 -1.11
N PHE A 91 18.47 -3.43 -0.80
CA PHE A 91 19.20 -4.23 -1.78
C PHE A 91 19.12 -5.71 -1.42
N ASP A 92 19.07 -6.58 -2.41
CA ASP A 92 19.32 -7.99 -2.16
C ASP A 92 20.82 -8.25 -1.88
N PRO A 93 21.19 -9.43 -1.34
CA PRO A 93 22.60 -9.76 -1.09
C PRO A 93 23.49 -9.77 -2.34
N GLN A 94 22.93 -9.79 -3.54
CA GLN A 94 23.63 -9.73 -4.82
C GLN A 94 23.87 -8.28 -5.29
N GLY A 95 23.36 -7.29 -4.55
CA GLY A 95 23.48 -5.87 -4.85
C GLY A 95 22.44 -5.37 -5.85
N ASN A 96 21.37 -6.12 -6.11
CA ASN A 96 20.25 -5.59 -6.87
C ASN A 96 19.42 -4.66 -5.99
N TRP A 97 19.16 -3.46 -6.48
CA TRP A 97 18.27 -2.52 -5.83
C TRP A 97 16.80 -3.01 -5.91
N MET A 98 16.09 -2.93 -4.79
CA MET A 98 14.76 -3.50 -4.64
C MET A 98 13.69 -2.45 -4.34
N LEU A 99 14.01 -1.46 -3.51
CA LEU A 99 13.08 -0.43 -3.07
C LEU A 99 13.88 0.78 -2.60
N THR A 100 13.32 1.96 -2.80
CA THR A 100 13.69 3.17 -2.06
C THR A 100 12.43 3.81 -1.52
N GLU A 101 12.46 4.12 -0.25
CA GLU A 101 11.50 4.96 0.43
C GLU A 101 12.17 6.30 0.72
N THR A 102 11.43 7.39 0.55
CA THR A 102 11.93 8.74 0.84
C THR A 102 10.86 9.54 1.57
N ASP A 103 11.20 10.02 2.78
CA ASP A 103 10.32 10.92 3.54
C ASP A 103 10.20 12.26 2.83
N LEU A 104 9.00 12.65 2.50
CA LEU A 104 8.74 13.91 1.82
C LEU A 104 7.86 14.84 2.68
N PRO A 105 8.12 16.14 2.68
CA PRO A 105 7.10 17.06 3.16
C PRO A 105 5.95 17.15 2.14
N TYR A 106 4.71 17.30 2.61
CA TYR A 106 3.51 17.43 1.77
C TYR A 106 3.69 18.40 0.59
N LYS A 107 4.42 19.51 0.79
CA LYS A 107 4.70 20.50 -0.27
C LYS A 107 5.47 19.92 -1.47
N ALA A 108 6.23 18.86 -1.26
CA ALA A 108 7.05 18.22 -2.31
C ALA A 108 6.26 17.24 -3.19
N LEU A 109 5.06 16.85 -2.77
CA LEU A 109 4.18 16.00 -3.57
C LEU A 109 3.88 16.60 -4.95
N PRO A 110 3.68 15.78 -5.98
CA PRO A 110 3.11 16.21 -7.25
C PRO A 110 1.77 16.92 -7.07
N GLN A 111 1.49 17.90 -7.92
CA GLN A 111 0.23 18.65 -7.82
C GLN A 111 -0.99 17.76 -8.09
N THR A 112 -0.84 16.72 -8.91
CA THR A 112 -1.85 15.70 -9.19
C THR A 112 -2.28 14.97 -7.93
N VAL A 113 -1.30 14.49 -7.14
CA VAL A 113 -1.54 13.81 -5.85
C VAL A 113 -2.24 14.76 -4.86
N LYS A 114 -1.73 15.99 -4.72
CA LYS A 114 -2.38 17.00 -3.85
C LYS A 114 -3.83 17.25 -4.23
N ASN A 115 -4.10 17.43 -5.52
CA ASN A 115 -5.47 17.69 -5.99
C ASN A 115 -6.40 16.51 -5.69
N SER A 116 -5.93 15.27 -5.85
CA SER A 116 -6.71 14.07 -5.55
C SER A 116 -6.97 13.92 -4.05
N PHE A 117 -5.93 14.09 -3.23
CA PHE A 117 -6.10 14.09 -1.78
C PHE A 117 -7.07 15.17 -1.29
N GLU A 118 -6.92 16.42 -1.76
CA GLU A 118 -7.77 17.55 -1.39
C GLU A 118 -9.23 17.40 -1.87
N ALA A 119 -9.49 16.54 -2.86
CA ALA A 119 -10.83 16.18 -3.33
C ALA A 119 -11.42 14.94 -2.67
N SER A 120 -10.64 14.18 -1.90
CA SER A 120 -11.04 12.93 -1.28
C SER A 120 -11.85 13.13 0.01
N LEU A 121 -12.38 12.03 0.55
CA LEU A 121 -13.02 11.99 1.88
C LEU A 121 -12.03 12.38 3.00
N TYR A 122 -10.74 12.17 2.75
CA TYR A 122 -9.65 12.40 3.68
C TYR A 122 -9.09 13.84 3.67
N ALA A 123 -9.63 14.74 2.84
CA ALA A 123 -9.13 16.12 2.67
C ALA A 123 -9.03 16.96 3.96
N LYS A 124 -9.73 16.55 5.02
CA LYS A 124 -9.74 17.24 6.32
C LYS A 124 -8.98 16.48 7.41
N TRP A 125 -8.45 15.32 7.09
CA TRP A 125 -7.65 14.55 8.02
C TRP A 125 -6.27 15.19 8.16
N LYS A 126 -5.64 15.00 9.30
CA LYS A 126 -4.27 15.45 9.52
C LYS A 126 -3.34 14.51 8.78
N ILE A 127 -2.44 15.04 7.98
CA ILE A 127 -1.35 14.28 7.38
C ILE A 127 -0.27 14.14 8.46
N ASP A 128 0.08 12.89 8.77
CA ASP A 128 1.12 12.56 9.74
C ASP A 128 2.46 12.33 9.05
N ASP A 129 2.47 11.54 7.98
CA ASP A 129 3.65 11.29 7.17
C ASP A 129 3.35 11.26 5.67
N VAL A 130 4.39 11.36 4.86
CA VAL A 130 4.32 11.26 3.39
C VAL A 130 5.56 10.59 2.87
N ASP A 131 5.38 9.44 2.22
CA ASP A 131 6.46 8.66 1.65
C ASP A 131 6.39 8.61 0.13
N MET A 132 7.55 8.61 -0.50
CA MET A 132 7.70 8.30 -1.91
C MET A 132 8.38 6.95 -2.05
N LEU A 133 7.70 6.00 -2.68
CA LEU A 133 8.17 4.65 -2.91
C LEU A 133 8.59 4.47 -4.36
N GLU A 134 9.82 4.02 -4.58
CA GLU A 134 10.36 3.69 -5.89
C GLU A 134 10.81 2.22 -5.91
N ARG A 135 10.40 1.46 -6.93
CA ARG A 135 10.78 0.05 -7.12
C ARG A 135 11.31 -0.20 -8.53
N PRO A 136 12.14 -1.23 -8.76
CA PRO A 136 12.55 -1.62 -10.11
C PRO A 136 11.36 -1.94 -11.00
N ASP A 137 11.33 -1.38 -12.20
CA ASP A 137 10.31 -1.66 -13.22
C ASP A 137 8.86 -1.33 -12.79
N ALA A 138 8.70 -0.57 -11.71
CA ALA A 138 7.40 -0.12 -11.21
C ALA A 138 7.26 1.41 -11.31
N GLY A 139 6.05 1.90 -11.23
CA GLY A 139 5.78 3.33 -11.09
C GLY A 139 6.15 3.84 -9.69
N THR A 140 6.31 5.15 -9.57
CA THR A 140 6.46 5.81 -8.27
C THR A 140 5.10 5.87 -7.58
N ILE A 141 5.06 5.47 -6.30
CA ILE A 141 3.89 5.55 -5.44
C ILE A 141 4.16 6.60 -4.36
N TYR A 142 3.14 7.38 -4.02
CA TYR A 142 3.16 8.31 -2.90
C TYR A 142 2.16 7.82 -1.85
N VAL A 143 2.65 7.56 -0.65
CA VAL A 143 1.83 7.13 0.48
C VAL A 143 1.62 8.32 1.39
N LEU A 144 0.37 8.59 1.74
CA LEU A 144 0.00 9.62 2.71
C LEU A 144 -0.60 8.91 3.93
N ASP A 145 0.10 8.94 5.05
CA ASP A 145 -0.45 8.56 6.34
C ASP A 145 -1.29 9.71 6.88
N VAL A 146 -2.57 9.45 7.10
CA VAL A 146 -3.54 10.46 7.53
C VAL A 146 -4.32 9.99 8.76
N GLU A 147 -4.57 10.91 9.68
CA GLU A 147 -5.27 10.60 10.94
C GLU A 147 -6.45 11.54 11.21
N ASN A 148 -7.50 11.00 11.85
CA ASN A 148 -8.63 11.76 12.35
C ASN A 148 -9.12 11.18 13.69
N GLY A 149 -8.59 11.67 14.78
CA GLY A 149 -8.87 11.18 16.13
C GLY A 149 -8.26 9.81 16.40
N GLU A 150 -9.05 8.76 16.44
CA GLU A 150 -8.59 7.37 16.62
C GLU A 150 -8.54 6.57 15.32
N GLN A 151 -8.91 7.18 14.22
CA GLN A 151 -8.87 6.58 12.88
C GLN A 151 -7.62 7.02 12.15
N ASP A 152 -6.98 6.10 11.48
CA ASP A 152 -5.82 6.29 10.61
C ASP A 152 -6.07 5.59 9.27
N ALA A 153 -5.44 6.11 8.22
CA ALA A 153 -5.48 5.51 6.91
C ALA A 153 -4.20 5.85 6.12
N ASP A 154 -3.67 4.84 5.40
CA ASP A 154 -2.61 5.02 4.44
C ASP A 154 -3.20 5.06 3.03
N LEU A 155 -2.95 6.15 2.34
CA LEU A 155 -3.49 6.41 1.01
C LEU A 155 -2.38 6.34 -0.02
N HIS A 156 -2.42 5.32 -0.88
CA HIS A 156 -1.40 5.10 -1.90
C HIS A 156 -1.84 5.73 -3.23
N TYR A 157 -1.07 6.70 -3.70
CA TYR A 157 -1.33 7.41 -4.95
C TYR A 157 -0.26 7.14 -5.99
N THR A 158 -0.65 6.97 -7.25
CA THR A 158 0.29 7.09 -8.36
C THR A 158 0.75 8.53 -8.53
N GLU A 159 1.86 8.78 -9.25
CA GLU A 159 2.32 10.14 -9.60
C GLU A 159 1.23 10.95 -10.33
N GLY A 160 0.35 10.28 -11.08
CA GLY A 160 -0.82 10.88 -11.74
C GLY A 160 -1.95 11.27 -10.79
N GLY A 161 -1.87 10.92 -9.50
CA GLY A 161 -2.90 11.19 -8.49
C GLY A 161 -4.05 10.18 -8.50
N ILE A 162 -3.87 8.99 -9.04
CA ILE A 162 -4.86 7.92 -8.94
C ILE A 162 -4.66 7.23 -7.59
N LEU A 163 -5.69 7.18 -6.75
CA LEU A 163 -5.70 6.36 -5.54
C LEU A 163 -5.77 4.90 -5.96
N ILE A 164 -4.81 4.10 -5.51
CA ILE A 164 -4.69 2.68 -5.88
C ILE A 164 -4.91 1.75 -4.70
N LYS A 165 -4.75 2.26 -3.49
CA LYS A 165 -4.91 1.47 -2.27
C LYS A 165 -5.24 2.39 -1.11
N GLU A 166 -6.12 1.89 -0.25
CA GLU A 166 -6.47 2.50 1.01
C GLU A 166 -6.37 1.43 2.10
N VAL A 167 -5.56 1.69 3.12
CA VAL A 167 -5.40 0.80 4.27
C VAL A 167 -5.91 1.52 5.51
N THR A 168 -7.02 1.06 6.06
CA THR A 168 -7.60 1.60 7.29
C THR A 168 -7.30 0.70 8.48
N ASP A 169 -7.27 1.28 9.70
CA ASP A 169 -7.04 0.53 10.95
C ASP A 169 -5.68 -0.20 11.03
N GLY A 170 -4.69 0.45 10.54
CA GLY A 170 -3.26 0.33 10.68
C GLY A 170 -2.65 -0.93 11.27
N ASN A 171 -2.40 -1.92 10.43
CA ASN A 171 -1.30 -2.85 10.61
C ASN A 171 -0.11 -2.44 9.73
N GLY A 172 0.12 -1.13 9.60
CA GLY A 172 1.14 -0.51 8.76
C GLY A 172 2.60 -0.90 9.01
N ASP A 173 2.88 -1.91 9.82
CA ASP A 173 4.22 -2.35 10.18
C ASP A 173 4.98 -3.13 9.07
N ASN A 174 4.37 -3.34 7.89
CA ASN A 174 5.00 -4.13 6.81
C ASN A 174 5.01 -3.47 5.45
N GLU A 175 4.63 -2.22 5.37
CA GLU A 175 4.13 -1.64 4.13
C GLU A 175 5.19 -1.35 3.10
N HIS A 176 6.39 -1.04 3.54
CA HIS A 176 7.43 -0.58 2.63
C HIS A 176 8.58 -1.59 2.47
N ARG A 177 8.27 -2.88 2.58
CA ARG A 177 9.28 -3.93 2.34
C ARG A 177 9.43 -4.24 0.85
N PRO A 178 10.64 -4.62 0.44
CA PRO A 178 10.87 -5.07 -0.92
C PRO A 178 10.00 -6.27 -1.28
N SER A 179 9.28 -6.19 -2.38
CA SER A 179 8.62 -7.33 -3.01
C SER A 179 9.29 -7.64 -4.34
N VAL A 180 9.50 -8.91 -4.63
CA VAL A 180 10.06 -9.34 -5.92
C VAL A 180 8.91 -9.79 -6.80
N THR A 181 8.68 -9.06 -7.89
CA THR A 181 7.73 -9.50 -8.92
C THR A 181 8.29 -10.72 -9.64
N PRO A 182 7.71 -11.92 -9.50
CA PRO A 182 8.14 -13.08 -10.23
C PRO A 182 8.09 -12.84 -11.75
N SER A 183 9.10 -13.32 -12.48
CA SER A 183 9.15 -13.17 -13.95
C SER A 183 7.91 -13.72 -14.64
N ALA A 184 7.35 -14.82 -14.15
CA ALA A 184 6.12 -15.40 -14.68
C ALA A 184 4.91 -14.44 -14.54
N ILE A 185 4.84 -13.67 -13.48
CA ILE A 185 3.79 -12.65 -13.29
C ILE A 185 4.03 -11.47 -14.25
N LYS A 186 5.28 -11.00 -14.38
CA LYS A 186 5.62 -9.93 -15.35
C LYS A 186 5.25 -10.34 -16.79
N GLU A 187 5.55 -11.56 -17.18
CA GLU A 187 5.21 -12.10 -18.50
C GLU A 187 3.69 -12.16 -18.69
N LEU A 188 2.96 -12.70 -17.70
CA LEU A 188 1.50 -12.78 -17.73
C LEU A 188 0.85 -11.41 -17.87
N ILE A 189 1.26 -10.45 -17.04
CA ILE A 189 0.72 -9.08 -17.09
C ILE A 189 1.04 -8.43 -18.44
N SER A 190 2.25 -8.59 -18.94
CA SER A 190 2.64 -8.04 -20.25
C SER A 190 1.86 -8.66 -21.42
N GLU A 191 1.46 -9.93 -21.32
CA GLU A 191 0.63 -10.60 -22.32
C GLU A 191 -0.83 -10.12 -22.24
N MET A 192 -1.40 -10.02 -21.03
CA MET A 192 -2.79 -9.64 -20.82
C MET A 192 -3.03 -8.14 -21.01
N TYR A 193 -2.08 -7.32 -20.58
CA TYR A 193 -2.15 -5.86 -20.54
C TYR A 193 -0.88 -5.23 -21.12
N PRO A 194 -0.69 -5.27 -22.45
CA PRO A 194 0.51 -4.72 -23.09
C PRO A 194 0.72 -3.24 -22.75
N GLY A 195 1.88 -2.92 -22.20
CA GLY A 195 2.22 -1.55 -21.79
C GLY A 195 1.73 -1.17 -20.38
N ALA A 196 1.17 -2.10 -19.63
CA ALA A 196 0.86 -1.87 -18.22
C ALA A 196 2.14 -1.73 -17.38
N THR A 197 2.08 -0.86 -16.37
CA THR A 197 3.07 -0.76 -15.30
C THR A 197 2.55 -1.52 -14.09
N ILE A 198 3.33 -2.44 -13.54
CA ILE A 198 3.02 -3.07 -12.26
C ILE A 198 3.36 -2.05 -11.17
N LEU A 199 2.41 -1.80 -10.28
CA LEU A 199 2.55 -0.83 -9.20
C LEU A 199 2.93 -1.53 -7.89
N GLU A 200 2.17 -2.58 -7.55
CA GLU A 200 2.33 -3.32 -6.31
C GLU A 200 1.98 -4.80 -6.51
N ILE A 201 2.47 -5.66 -5.63
CA ILE A 201 2.14 -7.09 -5.60
C ILE A 201 1.98 -7.51 -4.15
N ASP A 202 0.79 -8.00 -3.83
CA ASP A 202 0.48 -8.57 -2.53
C ASP A 202 0.21 -10.08 -2.68
N THR A 203 0.94 -10.87 -1.88
CA THR A 203 0.77 -12.32 -1.88
C THR A 203 0.10 -12.77 -0.60
N GLU A 204 -1.08 -13.32 -0.75
CA GLU A 204 -1.88 -13.87 0.32
C GLU A 204 -1.99 -15.40 0.24
N ALA A 205 -2.55 -16.02 1.30
CA ALA A 205 -2.74 -17.48 1.34
C ALA A 205 -3.67 -18.01 0.23
N LYS A 206 -4.54 -17.17 -0.31
CA LYS A 206 -5.52 -17.52 -1.36
C LYS A 206 -5.05 -17.21 -2.78
N GLY A 207 -3.97 -16.43 -2.95
CA GLY A 207 -3.45 -16.05 -4.26
C GLY A 207 -2.60 -14.79 -4.20
N THR A 208 -2.36 -14.22 -5.37
CA THR A 208 -1.58 -12.99 -5.54
C THR A 208 -2.44 -11.93 -6.20
N GLU A 209 -2.47 -10.77 -5.59
CA GLU A 209 -3.01 -9.54 -6.15
C GLU A 209 -1.88 -8.77 -6.82
N VAL A 210 -2.15 -8.24 -8.01
CA VAL A 210 -1.19 -7.45 -8.79
C VAL A 210 -1.87 -6.16 -9.21
N ASP A 211 -1.47 -5.06 -8.57
CA ASP A 211 -1.89 -3.74 -8.94
C ASP A 211 -1.18 -3.27 -10.18
N ILE A 212 -1.92 -2.85 -11.18
CA ILE A 212 -1.37 -2.36 -12.43
C ILE A 212 -1.98 -1.01 -12.85
N LEU A 213 -1.17 -0.19 -13.48
CA LEU A 213 -1.63 0.97 -14.24
C LEU A 213 -1.61 0.61 -15.73
N HIS A 214 -2.79 0.52 -16.35
CA HIS A 214 -2.93 0.24 -17.78
C HIS A 214 -3.83 1.27 -18.44
N GLU A 215 -3.33 1.97 -19.45
CA GLU A 215 -4.05 3.06 -20.13
C GLU A 215 -4.55 4.16 -19.17
N ASN A 216 -3.75 4.44 -18.14
CA ASN A 216 -4.08 5.40 -17.09
C ASN A 216 -5.30 5.01 -16.23
N ILE A 217 -5.59 3.71 -16.15
CA ILE A 217 -6.64 3.12 -15.33
C ILE A 217 -5.97 2.14 -14.37
N HIS A 218 -6.22 2.30 -13.07
CA HIS A 218 -5.85 1.32 -12.06
C HIS A 218 -6.69 0.05 -12.23
N LYS A 219 -6.06 -1.09 -12.09
CA LYS A 219 -6.70 -2.42 -12.14
C LYS A 219 -6.00 -3.34 -11.16
N GLU A 220 -6.76 -4.17 -10.50
CA GLU A 220 -6.31 -5.24 -9.65
C GLU A 220 -6.44 -6.56 -10.40
N VAL A 221 -5.33 -7.24 -10.60
CA VAL A 221 -5.30 -8.54 -11.30
C VAL A 221 -5.08 -9.64 -10.29
N TRP A 222 -6.10 -10.46 -10.09
CA TRP A 222 -6.08 -11.55 -9.12
C TRP A 222 -5.64 -12.86 -9.77
N LEU A 223 -4.64 -13.48 -9.17
CA LEU A 223 -4.06 -14.76 -9.59
C LEU A 223 -4.23 -15.79 -8.48
N ASP A 224 -4.39 -17.07 -8.84
CA ASP A 224 -4.36 -18.16 -7.88
C ASP A 224 -2.91 -18.46 -7.41
N THR A 225 -2.77 -19.37 -6.46
CA THR A 225 -1.47 -19.79 -5.91
C THR A 225 -0.53 -20.45 -6.93
N GLN A 226 -0.97 -20.67 -8.17
CA GLN A 226 -0.20 -21.18 -9.30
C GLN A 226 0.07 -20.09 -10.35
N ASN A 227 -0.19 -18.82 -10.02
CA ASN A 227 -0.10 -17.65 -10.90
C ASN A 227 -1.06 -17.71 -12.10
N LYS A 228 -2.17 -18.45 -11.99
CA LYS A 228 -3.19 -18.46 -13.02
C LYS A 228 -4.18 -17.34 -12.76
N TRP A 229 -4.50 -16.57 -13.80
CA TRP A 229 -5.48 -15.50 -13.74
C TRP A 229 -6.86 -16.00 -13.31
N LEU A 230 -7.42 -15.34 -12.30
CA LEU A 230 -8.76 -15.59 -11.79
C LEU A 230 -9.75 -14.54 -12.30
N TYR A 231 -9.44 -13.27 -12.08
CA TYR A 231 -10.22 -12.13 -12.55
C TYR A 231 -9.37 -10.86 -12.52
N THR A 232 -9.89 -9.83 -13.16
CA THR A 232 -9.38 -8.47 -13.06
C THR A 232 -10.51 -7.55 -12.65
N GLU A 233 -10.22 -6.68 -11.72
CA GLU A 233 -11.15 -5.73 -11.15
C GLU A 233 -10.69 -4.31 -11.40
N ARG A 234 -11.63 -3.38 -11.49
CA ARG A 234 -11.38 -1.94 -11.49
C ARG A 234 -12.59 -1.17 -11.03
N GLU A 235 -12.37 -0.09 -10.32
CA GLU A 235 -13.41 0.86 -9.95
C GLU A 235 -13.94 1.62 -11.17
N ILE A 236 -15.24 1.92 -11.15
CA ILE A 236 -15.91 2.75 -12.17
C ILE A 236 -16.93 3.68 -11.52
N CYS A 237 -17.12 4.85 -12.11
CA CYS A 237 -18.23 5.71 -11.67
C CYS A 237 -19.58 5.21 -12.22
N SER A 238 -20.68 5.61 -11.57
CA SER A 238 -22.04 5.22 -11.95
C SER A 238 -22.41 5.53 -13.40
N SER A 239 -21.78 6.55 -14.02
CA SER A 239 -22.01 6.91 -15.42
C SER A 239 -21.35 5.94 -16.42
N GLN A 240 -20.47 5.06 -15.96
CA GLN A 240 -19.80 4.04 -16.78
C GLN A 240 -20.49 2.69 -16.70
N VAL A 241 -21.46 2.54 -15.78
CA VAL A 241 -22.27 1.32 -15.66
C VAL A 241 -23.24 1.24 -16.83
N PRO A 242 -23.34 0.09 -17.54
CA PRO A 242 -24.32 -0.08 -18.62
C PRO A 242 -25.77 0.20 -18.16
N ASP A 243 -26.55 0.83 -19.03
CA ASP A 243 -27.93 1.21 -18.72
C ASP A 243 -28.80 0.02 -18.26
N ILE A 244 -28.56 -1.17 -18.82
CA ILE A 244 -29.31 -2.39 -18.44
C ILE A 244 -29.02 -2.78 -16.98
N VAL A 245 -27.77 -2.70 -16.56
CA VAL A 245 -27.33 -3.02 -15.18
C VAL A 245 -27.85 -1.95 -14.21
N MET A 246 -27.68 -0.67 -14.55
CA MET A 246 -28.17 0.43 -13.72
C MET A 246 -29.69 0.43 -13.59
N THR A 247 -30.42 0.03 -14.65
CA THR A 247 -31.88 -0.14 -14.62
C THR A 247 -32.28 -1.28 -13.70
N ALA A 248 -31.56 -2.41 -13.76
CA ALA A 248 -31.77 -3.55 -12.87
C ALA A 248 -31.52 -3.19 -11.41
N PHE A 249 -30.43 -2.46 -11.13
CA PHE A 249 -30.14 -1.94 -9.79
C PHE A 249 -31.29 -1.09 -9.26
N LYS A 250 -31.76 -0.10 -10.03
CA LYS A 250 -32.87 0.79 -9.66
C LYS A 250 -34.21 0.06 -9.46
N ALA A 251 -34.39 -1.10 -10.06
CA ALA A 251 -35.56 -1.95 -9.89
C ALA A 251 -35.41 -3.00 -8.75
N SER A 252 -34.23 -3.11 -8.18
CA SER A 252 -33.93 -4.08 -7.12
C SER A 252 -34.45 -3.66 -5.74
N ALA A 253 -34.38 -4.58 -4.77
CA ALA A 253 -34.66 -4.26 -3.36
C ALA A 253 -33.64 -3.28 -2.75
N TYR A 254 -32.52 -3.05 -3.40
CA TYR A 254 -31.41 -2.23 -2.95
C TYR A 254 -31.40 -0.81 -3.53
N ALA A 255 -32.40 -0.44 -4.34
CA ALA A 255 -32.47 0.86 -5.01
C ALA A 255 -32.46 2.09 -4.08
N SER A 256 -32.78 1.91 -2.79
CA SER A 256 -32.77 2.98 -1.78
C SER A 256 -31.45 3.10 -1.01
N TYR A 257 -30.50 2.18 -1.24
CA TYR A 257 -29.18 2.24 -0.62
C TYR A 257 -28.32 3.29 -1.32
N ARG A 258 -27.42 3.92 -0.57
CA ARG A 258 -26.37 4.75 -1.16
C ARG A 258 -25.37 3.81 -1.84
N ILE A 259 -25.03 4.11 -3.05
CA ILE A 259 -23.89 3.48 -3.72
C ILE A 259 -22.64 4.13 -3.14
N ASP A 260 -21.76 3.32 -2.59
CA ASP A 260 -20.43 3.71 -2.15
C ASP A 260 -19.46 3.59 -3.30
N ASP A 261 -19.20 2.37 -3.72
CA ASP A 261 -18.34 2.10 -4.86
C ASP A 261 -18.96 1.14 -5.87
N ILE A 262 -18.44 1.14 -7.07
CA ILE A 262 -18.85 0.23 -8.14
C ILE A 262 -17.59 -0.34 -8.81
N HIS A 263 -17.50 -1.66 -8.87
CA HIS A 263 -16.40 -2.36 -9.54
C HIS A 263 -16.87 -3.14 -10.76
N VAL A 264 -16.05 -3.13 -11.80
CA VAL A 264 -16.20 -4.06 -12.93
C VAL A 264 -15.25 -5.21 -12.71
N ILE A 265 -15.79 -6.40 -12.63
CA ILE A 265 -15.04 -7.64 -12.49
C ILE A 265 -15.05 -8.38 -13.82
N GLN A 266 -13.89 -8.52 -14.43
CA GLN A 266 -13.67 -9.28 -15.65
C GLN A 266 -13.22 -10.70 -15.32
N LYS A 267 -13.96 -11.71 -15.76
CA LYS A 267 -13.63 -13.13 -15.66
C LYS A 267 -13.59 -13.79 -17.03
N ALA A 268 -13.16 -15.03 -17.09
CA ALA A 268 -13.16 -15.82 -18.35
C ALA A 268 -14.56 -15.96 -18.96
N GLU A 269 -15.59 -15.98 -18.13
CA GLU A 269 -17.01 -16.14 -18.54
C GLU A 269 -17.71 -14.83 -18.90
N GLY A 270 -17.11 -13.66 -18.67
CA GLY A 270 -17.68 -12.36 -19.00
C GLY A 270 -17.48 -11.29 -17.90
N LEU A 271 -18.23 -10.19 -17.99
CA LEU A 271 -18.18 -9.08 -17.05
C LEU A 271 -19.27 -9.21 -15.99
N SER A 272 -18.93 -8.75 -14.80
CA SER A 272 -19.86 -8.53 -13.70
C SER A 272 -19.68 -7.13 -13.13
N TYR A 273 -20.71 -6.60 -12.53
CA TYR A 273 -20.73 -5.27 -11.89
C TYR A 273 -21.07 -5.46 -10.43
N GLU A 274 -20.12 -5.18 -9.58
CA GLU A 274 -20.26 -5.21 -8.15
C GLU A 274 -20.62 -3.81 -7.65
N PHE A 275 -21.60 -3.73 -6.77
CA PHE A 275 -22.01 -2.49 -6.11
C PHE A 275 -21.80 -2.64 -4.62
N GLU A 276 -20.99 -1.81 -4.08
CA GLU A 276 -20.87 -1.62 -2.64
C GLU A 276 -21.89 -0.59 -2.19
N LEU A 277 -22.73 -0.98 -1.26
CA LEU A 277 -23.93 -0.23 -0.89
C LEU A 277 -23.97 0.00 0.61
N GLU A 278 -24.32 1.20 1.01
CA GLU A 278 -24.47 1.60 2.40
C GLU A 278 -25.92 1.99 2.73
N GLN A 279 -26.40 1.55 3.89
CA GLN A 279 -27.65 2.03 4.47
C GLN A 279 -27.55 2.12 6.00
N GLY A 280 -27.28 3.28 6.54
CA GLY A 280 -27.00 3.49 7.97
C GLY A 280 -25.71 2.76 8.35
N ASP A 281 -25.78 1.84 9.31
CA ASP A 281 -24.64 1.03 9.77
C ASP A 281 -24.54 -0.34 9.03
N ARG A 282 -25.07 -0.44 7.83
CA ARG A 282 -25.10 -1.69 7.06
C ARG A 282 -24.46 -1.49 5.71
N ASP A 283 -23.44 -2.27 5.47
CA ASP A 283 -22.77 -2.40 4.18
C ASP A 283 -23.20 -3.71 3.53
N ILE A 284 -23.52 -3.66 2.25
CA ILE A 284 -23.96 -4.80 1.46
C ILE A 284 -23.30 -4.73 0.11
N THR A 285 -22.72 -5.83 -0.32
CA THR A 285 -22.19 -5.97 -1.68
C THR A 285 -23.15 -6.81 -2.52
N ILE A 286 -23.50 -6.33 -3.70
CA ILE A 286 -24.34 -7.04 -4.67
C ILE A 286 -23.67 -7.11 -6.03
N LEU A 287 -23.91 -8.19 -6.75
CA LEU A 287 -23.29 -8.47 -8.03
C LEU A 287 -24.34 -8.66 -9.12
N PHE A 288 -24.21 -7.90 -10.22
CA PHE A 288 -24.98 -8.08 -11.44
C PHE A 288 -24.07 -8.59 -12.56
N ASN A 289 -24.60 -9.46 -13.43
CA ASN A 289 -23.93 -9.76 -14.67
C ASN A 289 -24.19 -8.66 -15.73
N GLU A 290 -23.56 -8.78 -16.90
CA GLU A 290 -23.68 -7.81 -17.99
C GLU A 290 -25.10 -7.71 -18.60
N GLU A 291 -25.97 -8.70 -18.36
CA GLU A 291 -27.38 -8.66 -18.74
C GLU A 291 -28.28 -8.02 -17.67
N GLY A 292 -27.73 -7.55 -16.56
CA GLY A 292 -28.48 -6.95 -15.46
C GLY A 292 -29.18 -7.96 -14.57
N ILE A 293 -28.75 -9.22 -14.57
CA ILE A 293 -29.29 -10.24 -13.68
C ILE A 293 -28.51 -10.19 -12.36
N LEU A 294 -29.21 -10.05 -11.23
CA LEU A 294 -28.62 -10.14 -9.90
C LEU A 294 -28.15 -11.58 -9.64
N VAL A 295 -26.84 -11.75 -9.51
CA VAL A 295 -26.19 -13.07 -9.40
C VAL A 295 -26.14 -13.51 -7.94
N SER A 296 -25.79 -12.61 -7.02
CA SER A 296 -25.76 -12.91 -5.56
C SER A 296 -25.63 -11.63 -4.76
N PRO A 297 -26.24 -11.53 -3.54
CA PRO A 297 -25.65 -10.71 -2.50
C PRO A 297 -24.42 -11.46 -1.97
N THR A 298 -23.25 -10.87 -2.07
CA THR A 298 -22.05 -11.35 -1.38
C THR A 298 -22.12 -10.85 0.07
N HIS A 299 -22.00 -11.74 1.02
CA HIS A 299 -21.98 -11.44 2.47
C HIS A 299 -20.57 -11.54 3.00
#